data_f575f7f92788d34427cc725073716067
#
_entry.id   f575f7f92788d34427cc725073716067
#
_cell.length_a   1.000
_cell.length_b   1.000
_cell.length_c   1.000
_cell.angle_alpha   90.00
_cell.angle_beta   90.00
_cell.angle_gamma   90.00
#
_symmetry.space_group_name_H-M   'P 1'
#
loop_
_entity.id
_entity.type
_entity.pdbx_description
1 polymer ?
#
loop_
_entity_poly.entity_id
_entity_poly.type
_entity_poly.pdbx_seq_one_letter_code
_entity_poly.pdbx_strand_id
1 'polypeptide(L)'
;MQNLIYYYIQSNKITEATDMANKLVTDDPNSKLAWFMKGAIELNVKKDYAAAIASCDKALAIDPNYKDALFNKGTAYINDIYDQTHGGKKFQYIGTNRRITGKASDGSYQKQKAIYDKEVAYVKGYYENALKCMERVRELAPNEAKRWAPSLQMVYSALGQKNKAKEMDDLLDAANKAGN
;
A
#
# COMPACT_ATOMS: atom_id res chain seq x y z
N MET A 1 -25.99 -3.54 5.35
CA MET A 1 -25.33 -3.27 4.06
C MET A 1 -23.89 -3.78 3.99
N GLN A 2 -23.03 -3.63 5.02
CA GLN A 2 -21.67 -4.22 5.03
C GLN A 2 -21.66 -5.72 4.78
N ASN A 3 -22.51 -6.46 5.49
CA ASN A 3 -22.61 -7.91 5.33
C ASN A 3 -23.01 -8.33 3.91
N LEU A 4 -23.78 -7.50 3.21
CA LEU A 4 -24.21 -7.79 1.84
C LEU A 4 -23.08 -7.56 0.84
N ILE A 5 -22.26 -6.53 0.99
CA ILE A 5 -21.06 -6.33 0.15
C ILE A 5 -20.07 -7.49 0.38
N TYR A 6 -19.83 -7.86 1.64
CA TYR A 6 -19.00 -9.01 1.98
C TYR A 6 -19.54 -10.31 1.34
N TYR A 7 -20.85 -10.53 1.43
CA TYR A 7 -21.51 -11.68 0.77
C TYR A 7 -21.30 -11.68 -0.75
N TYR A 8 -21.44 -10.53 -1.41
CA TYR A 8 -21.23 -10.43 -2.85
C TYR A 8 -19.76 -10.72 -3.22
N ILE A 9 -18.79 -10.25 -2.45
CA ILE A 9 -17.37 -10.55 -2.67
C ILE A 9 -17.12 -12.07 -2.52
N GLN A 10 -17.62 -12.70 -1.46
CA GLN A 10 -17.46 -14.12 -1.22
C GLN A 10 -18.16 -14.99 -2.28
N SER A 11 -19.26 -14.50 -2.84
CA SER A 11 -20.01 -15.16 -3.91
C SER A 11 -19.46 -14.84 -5.32
N ASN A 12 -18.28 -14.19 -5.40
CA ASN A 12 -17.65 -13.73 -6.65
C ASN A 12 -18.55 -12.80 -7.50
N LYS A 13 -19.50 -12.12 -6.87
CA LYS A 13 -20.39 -11.13 -7.49
C LYS A 13 -19.77 -9.73 -7.41
N ILE A 14 -18.68 -9.54 -8.15
CA ILE A 14 -17.83 -8.35 -8.02
C ILE A 14 -18.54 -7.09 -8.54
N THR A 15 -19.33 -7.22 -9.59
CA THR A 15 -20.10 -6.11 -10.16
C THR A 15 -21.11 -5.60 -9.14
N GLU A 16 -21.89 -6.49 -8.56
CA GLU A 16 -22.92 -6.14 -7.57
C GLU A 16 -22.30 -5.52 -6.30
N ALA A 17 -21.15 -6.05 -5.83
CA ALA A 17 -20.40 -5.46 -4.72
C ALA A 17 -19.95 -4.02 -5.04
N THR A 18 -19.43 -3.82 -6.26
CA THR A 18 -18.98 -2.52 -6.73
C THR A 18 -20.12 -1.52 -6.86
N ASP A 19 -21.23 -1.92 -7.47
CA ASP A 19 -22.40 -1.06 -7.68
C ASP A 19 -23.00 -0.65 -6.35
N MET A 20 -23.07 -1.60 -5.39
CA MET A 20 -23.53 -1.29 -4.04
C MET A 20 -22.60 -0.30 -3.32
N ALA A 21 -21.28 -0.46 -3.41
CA ALA A 21 -20.34 0.48 -2.80
C ALA A 21 -20.43 1.87 -3.45
N ASN A 22 -20.56 1.94 -4.77
CA ASN A 22 -20.79 3.19 -5.48
C ASN A 22 -22.10 3.87 -5.05
N LYS A 23 -23.17 3.10 -4.91
CA LYS A 23 -24.45 3.60 -4.40
C LYS A 23 -24.30 4.17 -3.00
N LEU A 24 -23.62 3.47 -2.09
CA LEU A 24 -23.42 3.94 -0.71
C LEU A 24 -22.72 5.30 -0.64
N VAL A 25 -21.67 5.52 -1.43
CA VAL A 25 -20.95 6.82 -1.44
C VAL A 25 -21.75 7.92 -2.14
N THR A 26 -22.70 7.54 -3.02
CA THR A 26 -23.64 8.50 -3.64
C THR A 26 -24.75 8.89 -2.69
N ASP A 27 -25.31 7.93 -1.96
CA ASP A 27 -26.40 8.14 -1.03
C ASP A 27 -25.93 8.91 0.23
N ASP A 28 -24.70 8.63 0.70
CA ASP A 28 -24.07 9.33 1.83
C ASP A 28 -22.58 9.63 1.53
N PRO A 29 -22.29 10.77 0.88
CA PRO A 29 -20.91 11.18 0.59
C PRO A 29 -20.06 11.47 1.83
N ASN A 30 -20.67 11.67 3.00
CA ASN A 30 -20.02 11.95 4.27
C ASN A 30 -19.81 10.68 5.12
N SER A 31 -20.13 9.51 4.62
CA SER A 31 -19.89 8.25 5.28
C SER A 31 -18.45 7.76 5.06
N LYS A 32 -17.58 7.92 6.09
CA LYS A 32 -16.22 7.36 6.04
C LYS A 32 -16.22 5.86 5.77
N LEU A 33 -17.26 5.16 6.27
CA LEU A 33 -17.41 3.73 6.09
C LEU A 33 -17.73 3.36 4.65
N ALA A 34 -18.61 4.11 3.97
CA ALA A 34 -18.93 3.88 2.55
C ALA A 34 -17.68 4.03 1.68
N TRP A 35 -16.90 5.08 1.90
CA TRP A 35 -15.64 5.30 1.20
C TRP A 35 -14.60 4.21 1.49
N PHE A 36 -14.46 3.79 2.75
CA PHE A 36 -13.59 2.68 3.13
C PHE A 36 -13.99 1.37 2.42
N MET A 37 -15.29 1.05 2.38
CA MET A 37 -15.77 -0.17 1.72
C MET A 37 -15.49 -0.14 0.21
N LYS A 38 -15.71 1.01 -0.43
CA LYS A 38 -15.36 1.22 -1.83
C LYS A 38 -13.87 0.99 -2.05
N GLY A 39 -13.01 1.63 -1.26
CA GLY A 39 -11.56 1.46 -1.31
C GLY A 39 -11.10 0.01 -1.08
N ALA A 40 -11.77 -0.73 -0.18
CA ALA A 40 -11.48 -2.13 0.07
C ALA A 40 -11.77 -3.03 -1.16
N ILE A 41 -12.84 -2.77 -1.89
CA ILE A 41 -13.16 -3.47 -3.15
C ILE A 41 -12.12 -3.13 -4.23
N GLU A 42 -11.79 -1.85 -4.38
CA GLU A 42 -10.79 -1.37 -5.34
C GLU A 42 -9.41 -2.00 -5.07
N LEU A 43 -9.00 -2.09 -3.79
CA LEU A 43 -7.74 -2.68 -3.37
C LEU A 43 -7.71 -4.20 -3.58
N ASN A 44 -8.66 -4.92 -2.96
CA ASN A 44 -8.52 -6.36 -2.78
C ASN A 44 -9.11 -7.17 -3.94
N VAL A 45 -10.07 -6.60 -4.65
CA VAL A 45 -10.83 -7.30 -5.69
C VAL A 45 -10.41 -6.84 -7.07
N LYS A 46 -10.41 -5.52 -7.31
CA LYS A 46 -10.06 -4.96 -8.62
C LYS A 46 -8.56 -4.78 -8.82
N LYS A 47 -7.79 -4.71 -7.72
CA LYS A 47 -6.37 -4.31 -7.71
C LYS A 47 -6.15 -2.96 -8.41
N ASP A 48 -7.14 -2.08 -8.32
CA ASP A 48 -7.04 -0.69 -8.76
C ASP A 48 -6.53 0.14 -7.59
N TYR A 49 -5.21 0.11 -7.41
CA TYR A 49 -4.56 0.74 -6.26
C TYR A 49 -4.72 2.25 -6.24
N ALA A 50 -4.75 2.89 -7.42
CA ALA A 50 -4.95 4.33 -7.51
C ALA A 50 -6.37 4.73 -7.07
N ALA A 51 -7.40 4.00 -7.51
CA ALA A 51 -8.77 4.22 -7.04
C ALA A 51 -8.91 3.93 -5.55
N ALA A 52 -8.28 2.85 -5.05
CA ALA A 52 -8.29 2.50 -3.64
C ALA A 52 -7.68 3.60 -2.76
N ILE A 53 -6.54 4.18 -3.17
CA ILE A 53 -5.91 5.32 -2.48
C ILE A 53 -6.87 6.51 -2.45
N ALA A 54 -7.50 6.84 -3.59
CA ALA A 54 -8.43 7.97 -3.67
C ALA A 54 -9.67 7.78 -2.79
N SER A 55 -10.23 6.57 -2.74
CA SER A 55 -11.36 6.24 -1.87
C SER A 55 -10.97 6.29 -0.39
N CYS A 56 -9.78 5.78 -0.02
CA CYS A 56 -9.25 5.92 1.33
C CYS A 56 -9.02 7.39 1.72
N ASP A 57 -8.53 8.23 0.79
CA ASP A 57 -8.37 9.66 1.03
C ASP A 57 -9.70 10.35 1.35
N LYS A 58 -10.78 9.97 0.68
CA LYS A 58 -12.13 10.48 1.01
C LYS A 58 -12.57 10.06 2.41
N ALA A 59 -12.34 8.80 2.80
CA ALA A 59 -12.62 8.32 4.15
C ALA A 59 -11.80 9.08 5.21
N LEU A 60 -10.50 9.33 4.93
CA LEU A 60 -9.58 10.03 5.82
C LEU A 60 -9.82 11.54 5.89
N ALA A 61 -10.41 12.15 4.86
CA ALA A 61 -10.86 13.53 4.89
C ALA A 61 -12.03 13.72 5.90
N ILE A 62 -12.84 12.69 6.10
CA ILE A 62 -13.94 12.68 7.07
C ILE A 62 -13.41 12.33 8.47
N ASP A 63 -12.54 11.33 8.57
CA ASP A 63 -11.92 10.91 9.83
C ASP A 63 -10.42 10.62 9.61
N PRO A 64 -9.53 11.57 9.92
CA PRO A 64 -8.09 11.41 9.73
C PRO A 64 -7.45 10.26 10.53
N ASN A 65 -8.15 9.76 11.55
CA ASN A 65 -7.71 8.67 12.42
C ASN A 65 -8.40 7.34 12.11
N TYR A 66 -9.09 7.24 10.97
CA TYR A 66 -9.74 6.00 10.59
C TYR A 66 -8.69 4.93 10.23
N LYS A 67 -8.28 4.14 11.22
CA LYS A 67 -7.17 3.19 11.14
C LYS A 67 -7.28 2.21 9.97
N ASP A 68 -8.51 1.75 9.65
CA ASP A 68 -8.71 0.77 8.58
C ASP A 68 -8.50 1.38 7.20
N ALA A 69 -8.89 2.64 7.00
CA ALA A 69 -8.61 3.37 5.77
C ALA A 69 -7.11 3.69 5.63
N LEU A 70 -6.43 4.05 6.73
CA LEU A 70 -4.97 4.21 6.75
C LEU A 70 -4.26 2.92 6.37
N PHE A 71 -4.68 1.80 6.95
CA PHE A 71 -4.10 0.49 6.64
C PHE A 71 -4.29 0.12 5.16
N ASN A 72 -5.49 0.24 4.63
CA ASN A 72 -5.77 -0.04 3.23
C ASN A 72 -5.00 0.89 2.29
N LYS A 73 -4.89 2.19 2.61
CA LYS A 73 -4.10 3.13 1.82
C LYS A 73 -2.62 2.77 1.80
N GLY A 74 -2.04 2.44 2.95
CA GLY A 74 -0.65 1.99 3.03
C GLY A 74 -0.41 0.70 2.25
N THR A 75 -1.33 -0.27 2.36
CA THR A 75 -1.31 -1.52 1.60
C THR A 75 -1.40 -1.27 0.09
N ALA A 76 -2.26 -0.33 -0.34
CA ALA A 76 -2.38 0.04 -1.74
C ALA A 76 -1.07 0.59 -2.31
N TYR A 77 -0.37 1.47 -1.59
CA TYR A 77 0.96 1.94 -2.00
C TYR A 77 1.99 0.82 -2.12
N ILE A 78 2.00 -0.13 -1.16
CA ILE A 78 2.92 -1.28 -1.16
C ILE A 78 2.64 -2.17 -2.37
N ASN A 79 1.38 -2.55 -2.58
CA ASN A 79 1.00 -3.46 -3.65
C ASN A 79 1.21 -2.83 -5.03
N ASP A 80 0.87 -1.55 -5.19
CA ASP A 80 1.07 -0.83 -6.46
C ASP A 80 2.55 -0.82 -6.86
N ILE A 81 3.44 -0.42 -5.94
CA ILE A 81 4.87 -0.40 -6.26
C ILE A 81 5.46 -1.79 -6.42
N TYR A 82 4.94 -2.79 -5.68
CA TYR A 82 5.35 -4.18 -5.87
C TYR A 82 5.01 -4.66 -7.28
N ASP A 83 3.77 -4.49 -7.72
CA ASP A 83 3.35 -4.92 -9.06
C ASP A 83 4.10 -4.17 -10.17
N GLN A 84 4.36 -2.86 -9.99
CA GLN A 84 5.14 -2.07 -10.93
C GLN A 84 6.61 -2.54 -11.04
N THR A 85 7.23 -2.92 -9.92
CA THR A 85 8.64 -3.36 -9.90
C THR A 85 8.82 -4.80 -10.34
N HIS A 86 7.83 -5.67 -10.13
CA HIS A 86 7.90 -7.09 -10.50
C HIS A 86 7.24 -7.40 -11.85
N GLY A 87 6.40 -6.51 -12.36
CA GLY A 87 5.77 -6.64 -13.68
C GLY A 87 6.72 -6.41 -14.88
N GLY A 88 7.94 -5.97 -14.66
CA GLY A 88 9.03 -5.90 -15.65
C GLY A 88 8.86 -4.90 -16.80
N LYS A 89 7.80 -4.06 -16.80
CA LYS A 89 7.45 -3.21 -17.96
C LYS A 89 7.60 -1.70 -17.71
N LYS A 90 7.61 -1.26 -16.45
CA LYS A 90 7.57 0.17 -16.13
C LYS A 90 8.96 0.79 -16.02
N PHE A 91 9.89 0.07 -15.44
CA PHE A 91 11.23 0.57 -15.15
C PHE A 91 12.26 0.02 -16.10
N GLN A 92 13.30 0.80 -16.37
CA GLN A 92 14.41 0.39 -17.19
C GLN A 92 15.44 -0.43 -16.39
N TYR A 93 15.62 -0.11 -15.12
CA TYR A 93 16.61 -0.74 -14.22
C TYR A 93 15.99 -1.45 -13.03
N ILE A 94 15.05 -0.81 -12.32
CA ILE A 94 14.44 -1.40 -11.12
C ILE A 94 13.56 -2.60 -11.48
N GLY A 95 13.75 -3.71 -10.76
CA GLY A 95 13.01 -4.96 -11.03
C GLY A 95 13.41 -5.64 -12.35
N THR A 96 14.54 -5.24 -12.95
CA THR A 96 15.08 -5.83 -14.19
C THR A 96 16.51 -6.35 -13.98
N ASN A 97 17.00 -7.16 -14.91
CA ASN A 97 18.39 -7.63 -14.90
C ASN A 97 19.36 -6.63 -15.58
N ARG A 98 18.90 -5.44 -15.95
CA ARG A 98 19.74 -4.45 -16.61
C ARG A 98 20.70 -3.79 -15.61
N ARG A 99 21.93 -3.56 -16.07
CA ARG A 99 22.96 -2.86 -15.30
C ARG A 99 23.36 -1.58 -16.02
N ILE A 100 23.88 -0.61 -15.27
CA ILE A 100 24.52 0.58 -15.84
C ILE A 100 25.84 0.12 -16.45
N THR A 101 25.95 0.23 -17.77
CA THR A 101 27.13 -0.20 -18.54
C THR A 101 27.80 0.97 -19.30
N GLY A 102 27.23 2.17 -19.16
CA GLY A 102 27.76 3.37 -19.82
C GLY A 102 29.17 3.73 -19.34
N LYS A 103 29.92 4.45 -20.20
CA LYS A 103 31.25 4.93 -19.88
C LYS A 103 31.19 6.39 -19.42
N ALA A 104 32.08 6.76 -18.51
CA ALA A 104 32.19 8.15 -18.05
C ALA A 104 32.73 9.07 -19.17
N SER A 105 33.61 8.51 -20.04
CA SER A 105 34.28 9.24 -21.10
C SER A 105 33.36 9.79 -22.21
N ASP A 106 32.20 9.14 -22.43
CA ASP A 106 31.23 9.54 -23.46
C ASP A 106 29.90 10.09 -22.85
N GLY A 107 29.84 10.22 -21.52
CA GLY A 107 28.69 10.71 -20.80
C GLY A 107 27.52 9.71 -20.70
N SER A 108 27.67 8.48 -21.23
CA SER A 108 26.60 7.47 -21.23
C SER A 108 26.32 6.95 -19.81
N TYR A 109 27.31 6.86 -18.95
CA TYR A 109 27.14 6.50 -17.54
C TYR A 109 26.23 7.47 -16.81
N GLN A 110 26.47 8.78 -16.95
CA GLN A 110 25.69 9.82 -16.27
C GLN A 110 24.23 9.81 -16.73
N LYS A 111 23.98 9.57 -18.03
CA LYS A 111 22.62 9.47 -18.57
C LYS A 111 21.87 8.24 -17.98
N GLN A 112 22.53 7.08 -17.97
CA GLN A 112 21.95 5.86 -17.42
C GLN A 112 21.72 5.98 -15.90
N LYS A 113 22.69 6.54 -15.19
CA LYS A 113 22.59 6.79 -13.75
C LYS A 113 21.44 7.74 -13.42
N ALA A 114 21.23 8.79 -14.18
CA ALA A 114 20.12 9.71 -13.96
C ALA A 114 18.75 9.06 -14.13
N ILE A 115 18.61 8.08 -15.05
CA ILE A 115 17.38 7.29 -15.18
C ILE A 115 17.20 6.41 -13.94
N TYR A 116 18.25 5.67 -13.56
CA TYR A 116 18.22 4.82 -12.36
C TYR A 116 17.85 5.59 -11.10
N ASP A 117 18.48 6.77 -10.88
CA ASP A 117 18.22 7.59 -9.70
C ASP A 117 16.76 8.10 -9.67
N LYS A 118 16.17 8.43 -10.82
CA LYS A 118 14.75 8.79 -10.92
C LYS A 118 13.83 7.61 -10.58
N GLU A 119 14.15 6.42 -11.06
CA GLU A 119 13.39 5.21 -10.74
C GLU A 119 13.47 4.88 -9.26
N VAL A 120 14.66 4.97 -8.65
CA VAL A 120 14.86 4.78 -7.20
C VAL A 120 14.04 5.79 -6.41
N ALA A 121 14.08 7.07 -6.78
CA ALA A 121 13.32 8.12 -6.11
C ALA A 121 11.81 7.88 -6.21
N TYR A 122 11.32 7.44 -7.37
CA TYR A 122 9.92 7.07 -7.57
C TYR A 122 9.49 5.92 -6.65
N VAL A 123 10.23 4.83 -6.64
CA VAL A 123 9.95 3.65 -5.79
C VAL A 123 9.99 4.04 -4.31
N LYS A 124 11.00 4.81 -3.91
CA LYS A 124 11.15 5.31 -2.56
C LYS A 124 9.94 6.14 -2.11
N GLY A 125 9.41 7.01 -2.97
CA GLY A 125 8.23 7.83 -2.67
C GLY A 125 6.98 6.99 -2.34
N TYR A 126 6.77 5.87 -3.02
CA TYR A 126 5.68 4.94 -2.68
C TYR A 126 5.85 4.34 -1.28
N TYR A 127 7.04 3.85 -0.94
CA TYR A 127 7.31 3.30 0.38
C TYR A 127 7.26 4.36 1.49
N GLU A 128 7.67 5.61 1.23
CA GLU A 128 7.54 6.71 2.19
C GLU A 128 6.07 7.07 2.46
N ASN A 129 5.21 7.02 1.44
CA ASN A 129 3.77 7.21 1.62
C ASN A 129 3.12 6.06 2.39
N ALA A 130 3.51 4.81 2.08
CA ALA A 130 3.08 3.64 2.84
C ALA A 130 3.53 3.74 4.31
N LEU A 131 4.78 4.16 4.56
CA LEU A 131 5.34 4.32 5.90
C LEU A 131 4.49 5.26 6.75
N LYS A 132 4.13 6.44 6.22
CA LYS A 132 3.29 7.42 6.93
C LYS A 132 1.96 6.82 7.36
N CYS A 133 1.32 6.06 6.48
CA CYS A 133 0.05 5.39 6.78
C CYS A 133 0.22 4.31 7.84
N MET A 134 1.21 3.43 7.70
CA MET A 134 1.41 2.29 8.59
C MET A 134 1.91 2.70 9.98
N GLU A 135 2.77 3.72 10.08
CA GLU A 135 3.17 4.28 11.38
C GLU A 135 1.96 4.88 12.10
N ARG A 136 1.06 5.57 11.38
CA ARG A 136 -0.15 6.07 11.99
C ARG A 136 -1.07 4.95 12.48
N VAL A 137 -1.17 3.85 11.74
CA VAL A 137 -1.90 2.65 12.21
C VAL A 137 -1.27 2.08 13.48
N ARG A 138 0.06 1.98 13.54
CA ARG A 138 0.81 1.54 14.73
C ARG A 138 0.49 2.42 15.95
N GLU A 139 0.48 3.74 15.80
CA GLU A 139 0.14 4.69 16.86
C GLU A 139 -1.31 4.53 17.36
N LEU A 140 -2.27 4.35 16.43
CA LEU A 140 -3.69 4.23 16.74
C LEU A 140 -4.08 2.85 17.30
N ALA A 141 -3.32 1.82 16.98
CA ALA A 141 -3.61 0.44 17.38
C ALA A 141 -2.33 -0.32 17.75
N PRO A 142 -1.59 0.10 18.80
CA PRO A 142 -0.32 -0.51 19.17
C PRO A 142 -0.45 -2.00 19.50
N ASN A 143 -1.61 -2.43 19.98
CA ASN A 143 -1.88 -3.83 20.35
C ASN A 143 -2.18 -4.73 19.13
N GLU A 144 -2.31 -4.18 17.92
CA GLU A 144 -2.59 -4.94 16.70
C GLU A 144 -1.29 -5.22 15.90
N ALA A 145 -0.18 -5.55 16.57
CA ALA A 145 1.12 -5.74 15.93
C ALA A 145 1.09 -6.77 14.80
N LYS A 146 0.36 -7.88 14.96
CA LYS A 146 0.18 -8.90 13.90
C LYS A 146 -0.39 -8.33 12.60
N ARG A 147 -1.12 -7.20 12.67
CA ARG A 147 -1.73 -6.54 11.50
C ARG A 147 -0.76 -5.61 10.79
N TRP A 148 -0.11 -4.71 11.51
CA TRP A 148 0.69 -3.64 10.90
C TRP A 148 2.19 -3.92 10.80
N ALA A 149 2.77 -4.74 11.70
CA ALA A 149 4.21 -4.96 11.73
C ALA A 149 4.77 -5.65 10.47
N PRO A 150 4.08 -6.62 9.81
CA PRO A 150 4.57 -7.18 8.55
C PRO A 150 4.74 -6.12 7.46
N SER A 151 3.79 -5.19 7.33
CA SER A 151 3.84 -4.11 6.36
C SER A 151 4.95 -3.11 6.68
N LEU A 152 5.13 -2.76 7.96
CA LEU A 152 6.22 -1.88 8.41
C LEU A 152 7.59 -2.52 8.20
N GLN A 153 7.75 -3.81 8.49
CA GLN A 153 8.98 -4.56 8.26
C GLN A 153 9.41 -4.50 6.78
N MET A 154 8.45 -4.78 5.88
CA MET A 154 8.68 -4.69 4.43
C MET A 154 9.07 -3.27 4.01
N VAL A 155 8.33 -2.26 4.47
CA VAL A 155 8.57 -0.85 4.11
C VAL A 155 9.92 -0.37 4.64
N TYR A 156 10.27 -0.66 5.90
CA TYR A 156 11.58 -0.32 6.46
C TYR A 156 12.72 -1.01 5.73
N SER A 157 12.55 -2.29 5.36
CA SER A 157 13.54 -3.03 4.57
C SER A 157 13.75 -2.37 3.21
N ALA A 158 12.68 -2.01 2.51
CA ALA A 158 12.73 -1.33 1.21
C ALA A 158 13.39 0.04 1.28
N LEU A 159 13.22 0.77 2.40
CA LEU A 159 13.86 2.07 2.67
C LEU A 159 15.28 1.95 3.24
N GLY A 160 15.82 0.74 3.39
CA GLY A 160 17.15 0.49 3.94
C GLY A 160 17.28 0.71 5.46
N GLN A 161 16.18 0.84 6.18
CA GLN A 161 16.14 1.06 7.64
C GLN A 161 16.20 -0.27 8.40
N LYS A 162 17.30 -1.00 8.27
CA LYS A 162 17.48 -2.39 8.74
C LYS A 162 17.17 -2.57 10.23
N ASN A 163 17.57 -1.63 11.10
CA ASN A 163 17.33 -1.74 12.55
C ASN A 163 15.83 -1.71 12.87
N LYS A 164 15.07 -0.81 12.20
CA LYS A 164 13.62 -0.73 12.39
C LYS A 164 12.89 -1.93 11.78
N ALA A 165 13.36 -2.45 10.65
CA ALA A 165 12.83 -3.68 10.08
C ALA A 165 12.98 -4.85 11.06
N LYS A 166 14.16 -5.00 11.67
CA LYS A 166 14.41 -6.02 12.71
C LYS A 166 13.52 -5.82 13.94
N GLU A 167 13.32 -4.59 14.42
CA GLU A 167 12.38 -4.31 15.51
C GLU A 167 10.96 -4.84 15.20
N MET A 168 10.51 -4.74 13.95
CA MET A 168 9.20 -5.26 13.53
C MET A 168 9.17 -6.81 13.58
N ASP A 169 10.26 -7.46 13.17
CA ASP A 169 10.38 -8.93 13.28
C ASP A 169 10.32 -9.36 14.74
N ASP A 170 11.07 -8.70 15.63
CA ASP A 170 11.09 -9.00 17.07
C ASP A 170 9.70 -8.80 17.72
N LEU A 171 8.97 -7.76 17.31
CA LEU A 171 7.58 -7.50 17.76
C LEU A 171 6.60 -8.57 17.28
N LEU A 172 6.74 -9.04 16.04
CA LEU A 172 5.92 -10.11 15.48
C LEU A 172 6.15 -11.44 16.22
N ASP A 173 7.41 -11.75 16.48
CA ASP A 173 7.78 -12.96 17.24
C ASP A 173 7.21 -12.94 18.66
N ALA A 174 7.28 -11.79 19.33
CA ALA A 174 6.68 -11.60 20.65
C ALA A 174 5.15 -11.74 20.62
N ALA A 175 4.48 -11.13 19.65
CA ALA A 175 3.04 -11.20 19.48
C ALA A 175 2.55 -12.62 19.15
N ASN A 176 3.35 -13.40 18.42
CA ASN A 176 3.03 -14.79 18.10
C ASN A 176 3.17 -15.70 19.34
N LYS A 177 4.18 -15.47 20.17
CA LYS A 177 4.38 -16.22 21.43
C LYS A 177 3.31 -15.94 22.47
N ALA A 178 2.81 -14.70 22.53
CA ALA A 178 1.76 -14.30 23.49
C ALA A 178 0.35 -14.78 23.11
N GLY A 179 0.15 -15.25 21.88
CA GLY A 179 -1.15 -15.73 21.37
C GLY A 179 -1.31 -17.26 21.35
N ASN A 180 -0.31 -17.98 21.83
CA ASN A 180 -0.33 -19.43 22.09
C ASN A 180 -0.40 -19.68 23.61
#